data_cc981c04699d7ca65211a05c272635fb
#
_entry.id   cc981c04699d7ca65211a05c272635fb
#
_cell.length_a   1.000
_cell.length_b   1.000
_cell.length_c   1.000
_cell.angle_alpha   90.00
_cell.angle_beta   90.00
_cell.angle_gamma   90.00
#
_symmetry.space_group_name_H-M   'P 1'
#
loop_
_entity.id
_entity.type
_entity.pdbx_description
1 polymer ?
#
loop_
_entity_poly.entity_id
_entity_poly.type
_entity_poly.pdbx_seq_one_letter_code
_entity_poly.pdbx_strand_id
1 'polypeptide(L)'
;MTPLRVFRKTTPLVNAIRLSLLPLAGLSFSAFAAQVDIAPGSLDKALNQYAAHSGITLSVDASLTRGKQSNGLHGDYDVESGLQQLLDGSGLQVKPLGNNSWTLEPAPAPKEDALTVVGDWLGDARENDVFEHAGARDVIRREDFAKTGATTMREVLNRIPGVSAPENNGTGSHDLAMNFGIRGLNPRLASRSTVLMDGIPVPFAPYGQPQLSLAPVSLGNMDAIDVVRGGGAVRYGPQSVGGVVNFVTRAIPQDFGIEAGVEGQLSPTSSQNNPKETHNLMVGGTADNGFGTALLYSGTRGSDWREHSATRIDDLMLKSKYAPNEVHTFNSLLQYYDGEADMPGGLSRADYDADRWQSTRPYDRFWGRRKLASLGYQFQPDSQHKFNIQGFYTQTLRSGYLEQGKRITLSPRNYWVRGIEPRYSQSFMIGPSAHEVGVGYRYVN
;
A
#
# COMPACT_ATOMS: atom_id res chain seq x y z
N MET A 1 -22.27 63.03 13.48
CA MET A 1 -21.30 62.47 14.45
C MET A 1 -20.48 61.42 13.76
N THR A 2 -19.25 61.68 13.53
CA THR A 2 -18.28 60.95 12.67
C THR A 2 -17.67 59.77 13.44
N PRO A 3 -17.55 58.56 12.86
CA PRO A 3 -16.81 57.48 13.54
C PRO A 3 -15.31 57.59 13.24
N LEU A 4 -14.51 57.45 14.28
CA LEU A 4 -13.07 57.40 14.30
C LEU A 4 -12.54 56.16 13.54
N ARG A 5 -11.64 56.37 12.57
CA ARG A 5 -10.77 55.37 12.00
C ARG A 5 -9.60 55.11 12.96
N VAL A 6 -9.46 53.86 13.43
CA VAL A 6 -8.24 53.41 14.10
C VAL A 6 -7.37 52.69 13.07
N PHE A 7 -6.28 53.35 12.68
CA PHE A 7 -5.16 52.71 11.94
C PHE A 7 -4.34 51.86 12.91
N ARG A 8 -4.31 50.57 12.73
CA ARG A 8 -3.30 49.68 13.35
C ARG A 8 -2.15 49.51 12.38
N LYS A 9 -0.97 49.99 12.80
CA LYS A 9 0.32 49.81 12.11
C LYS A 9 0.69 48.32 12.11
N THR A 10 0.87 47.75 10.93
CA THR A 10 1.53 46.46 10.75
C THR A 10 3.04 46.68 10.75
N THR A 11 3.73 46.03 11.67
CA THR A 11 5.18 45.96 11.75
C THR A 11 5.75 45.10 10.61
N PRO A 12 6.86 45.50 9.98
CA PRO A 12 7.45 44.76 8.86
C PRO A 12 8.37 43.65 9.40
N LEU A 13 7.93 42.41 9.36
CA LEU A 13 8.74 41.21 9.67
C LEU A 13 8.90 40.30 8.43
N VAL A 14 8.85 40.89 7.24
CA VAL A 14 8.94 40.10 5.97
C VAL A 14 10.22 40.46 5.17
N ASN A 15 11.09 41.32 5.66
CA ASN A 15 12.27 41.75 4.90
C ASN A 15 13.63 41.22 5.42
N ALA A 16 13.68 40.10 6.14
CA ALA A 16 14.94 39.54 6.64
C ALA A 16 15.40 38.22 5.93
N ILE A 17 14.76 37.80 4.86
CA ILE A 17 15.16 36.59 4.09
C ILE A 17 15.36 36.89 2.60
N ARG A 18 15.96 38.06 2.31
CA ARG A 18 16.38 38.39 0.93
C ARG A 18 17.73 39.06 0.92
N LEU A 19 18.76 38.46 1.50
CA LEU A 19 20.16 38.85 1.22
C LEU A 19 21.13 37.76 1.66
N SER A 20 21.23 36.68 0.90
CA SER A 20 22.42 35.80 0.87
C SER A 20 22.37 34.85 -0.31
N LEU A 21 22.18 35.37 -1.52
CA LEU A 21 22.51 34.69 -2.76
C LEU A 21 23.66 35.47 -3.41
N LEU A 22 24.86 35.34 -2.85
CA LEU A 22 26.09 35.51 -3.61
C LEU A 22 26.27 34.28 -4.47
N PRO A 23 26.51 34.41 -5.77
CA PRO A 23 26.86 33.25 -6.60
C PRO A 23 28.28 32.82 -6.20
N LEU A 24 28.39 31.75 -5.43
CA LEU A 24 29.64 30.99 -5.39
C LEU A 24 29.81 30.40 -6.77
N ALA A 25 30.70 31.00 -7.57
CA ALA A 25 31.18 30.42 -8.79
C ALA A 25 31.76 29.05 -8.46
N GLY A 26 30.96 28.00 -8.64
CA GLY A 26 31.38 26.65 -8.51
C GLY A 26 32.43 26.38 -9.57
N LEU A 27 33.63 26.12 -9.13
CA LEU A 27 34.59 25.37 -9.95
C LEU A 27 33.95 24.02 -10.22
N SER A 28 33.31 23.91 -11.38
CA SER A 28 32.93 22.63 -11.95
C SER A 28 34.21 21.85 -12.19
N PHE A 29 34.57 20.98 -11.27
CA PHE A 29 35.49 19.89 -11.58
C PHE A 29 34.74 19.01 -12.59
N SER A 30 34.97 19.22 -13.87
CA SER A 30 34.65 18.25 -14.89
C SER A 30 35.46 17.00 -14.52
N ALA A 31 34.82 16.00 -13.92
CA ALA A 31 35.35 14.66 -13.89
C ALA A 31 35.48 14.26 -15.37
N PHE A 32 36.72 14.18 -15.86
CA PHE A 32 37.01 13.58 -17.15
C PHE A 32 36.57 12.11 -17.05
N ALA A 33 35.48 11.79 -17.71
CA ALA A 33 35.14 10.42 -18.00
C ALA A 33 36.25 9.90 -18.91
N ALA A 34 37.08 9.00 -18.38
CA ALA A 34 38.11 8.36 -19.17
C ALA A 34 37.53 7.14 -19.87
N GLN A 35 37.72 7.05 -21.18
CA GLN A 35 37.29 5.88 -21.93
C GLN A 35 37.96 4.63 -21.36
N VAL A 36 37.13 3.71 -20.82
CA VAL A 36 37.57 2.48 -20.17
C VAL A 36 37.31 1.30 -21.10
N ASP A 37 38.29 0.41 -21.24
CA ASP A 37 38.17 -0.84 -21.98
C ASP A 37 38.74 -1.98 -21.16
N ILE A 38 37.89 -2.72 -20.46
CA ILE A 38 38.23 -3.87 -19.62
C ILE A 38 37.50 -5.11 -20.14
N ALA A 39 38.26 -6.09 -20.61
CA ALA A 39 37.69 -7.32 -21.12
C ALA A 39 37.03 -8.17 -20.01
N PRO A 40 35.99 -8.98 -20.33
CA PRO A 40 35.42 -9.95 -19.40
C PRO A 40 36.50 -10.88 -18.81
N GLY A 41 36.37 -11.20 -17.51
CA GLY A 41 37.32 -12.04 -16.84
C GLY A 41 37.14 -12.08 -15.32
N SER A 42 38.18 -12.47 -14.58
CA SER A 42 38.08 -12.55 -13.12
C SER A 42 37.79 -11.16 -12.53
N LEU A 43 36.82 -11.11 -11.61
CA LEU A 43 36.34 -9.86 -11.00
C LEU A 43 37.49 -9.11 -10.31
N ASP A 44 38.37 -9.82 -9.61
CA ASP A 44 39.55 -9.25 -8.92
C ASP A 44 40.46 -8.50 -9.89
N LYS A 45 40.76 -9.10 -11.05
CA LYS A 45 41.57 -8.49 -12.07
C LYS A 45 40.92 -7.26 -12.71
N ALA A 46 39.62 -7.35 -13.01
CA ALA A 46 38.86 -6.27 -13.60
C ALA A 46 38.76 -5.05 -12.66
N LEU A 47 38.52 -5.27 -11.38
CA LEU A 47 38.47 -4.24 -10.35
C LEU A 47 39.83 -3.54 -10.15
N ASN A 48 40.92 -4.31 -10.11
CA ASN A 48 42.27 -3.76 -10.00
C ASN A 48 42.66 -2.92 -11.22
N GLN A 49 42.29 -3.35 -12.43
CA GLN A 49 42.51 -2.58 -13.66
C GLN A 49 41.75 -1.28 -13.65
N TYR A 50 40.45 -1.31 -13.23
CA TYR A 50 39.61 -0.14 -13.15
C TYR A 50 40.10 0.85 -12.08
N ALA A 51 40.51 0.35 -10.91
CA ALA A 51 41.03 1.19 -9.83
C ALA A 51 42.32 1.92 -10.26
N ALA A 52 43.24 1.20 -10.94
CA ALA A 52 44.46 1.79 -11.48
C ALA A 52 44.17 2.83 -12.58
N HIS A 53 43.19 2.56 -13.45
CA HIS A 53 42.81 3.47 -14.53
C HIS A 53 42.13 4.75 -14.00
N SER A 54 41.23 4.60 -13.02
CA SER A 54 40.44 5.71 -12.46
C SER A 54 41.15 6.46 -11.32
N GLY A 55 42.37 6.02 -10.93
CA GLY A 55 43.15 6.67 -9.88
C GLY A 55 42.50 6.61 -8.49
N ILE A 56 41.70 5.57 -8.22
CA ILE A 56 41.02 5.35 -6.95
C ILE A 56 41.77 4.31 -6.08
N THR A 57 41.55 4.39 -4.77
CA THR A 57 41.95 3.35 -3.85
C THR A 57 40.80 2.42 -3.57
N LEU A 58 40.91 1.16 -3.98
CA LEU A 58 39.89 0.14 -3.73
C LEU A 58 40.38 -0.86 -2.70
N SER A 59 39.74 -0.91 -1.54
CA SER A 59 40.03 -1.90 -0.49
C SER A 59 39.10 -3.11 -0.67
N VAL A 60 39.68 -4.26 -1.03
CA VAL A 60 38.92 -5.48 -1.33
C VAL A 60 39.40 -6.61 -0.43
N ASP A 61 38.47 -7.26 0.25
CA ASP A 61 38.72 -8.57 0.85
C ASP A 61 38.76 -9.62 -0.27
N ALA A 62 39.90 -10.27 -0.46
CA ALA A 62 40.11 -11.28 -1.51
C ALA A 62 39.14 -12.49 -1.38
N SER A 63 38.54 -12.71 -0.21
CA SER A 63 37.54 -13.76 -0.03
C SER A 63 36.24 -13.44 -0.75
N LEU A 64 35.87 -12.16 -0.92
CA LEU A 64 34.63 -11.71 -1.56
C LEU A 64 34.68 -11.85 -3.09
N THR A 65 35.85 -11.67 -3.70
CA THR A 65 36.03 -11.69 -5.16
C THR A 65 36.47 -13.05 -5.70
N ARG A 66 36.92 -13.97 -4.82
CA ARG A 66 37.44 -15.28 -5.21
C ARG A 66 36.43 -16.10 -6.03
N GLY A 67 36.79 -16.47 -7.24
CA GLY A 67 36.00 -17.29 -8.16
C GLY A 67 34.87 -16.53 -8.88
N LYS A 68 34.75 -15.23 -8.63
CA LYS A 68 33.76 -14.39 -9.32
C LYS A 68 34.30 -13.88 -10.66
N GLN A 69 33.37 -13.65 -11.60
CA GLN A 69 33.66 -13.13 -12.93
C GLN A 69 33.05 -11.76 -13.12
N SER A 70 33.64 -10.93 -13.96
CA SER A 70 33.07 -9.67 -14.44
C SER A 70 32.80 -9.74 -15.93
N ASN A 71 31.70 -9.11 -16.37
CA ASN A 71 31.36 -8.99 -17.79
C ASN A 71 32.25 -8.00 -18.55
N GLY A 72 33.24 -7.38 -17.86
CA GLY A 72 34.06 -6.33 -18.42
C GLY A 72 33.38 -4.97 -18.42
N LEU A 73 34.07 -3.95 -18.98
CA LEU A 73 33.54 -2.58 -19.02
C LEU A 73 34.06 -1.88 -20.29
N HIS A 74 33.16 -1.36 -21.14
CA HIS A 74 33.50 -0.64 -22.35
C HIS A 74 32.70 0.68 -22.41
N GLY A 75 33.38 1.81 -22.47
CA GLY A 75 32.77 3.12 -22.58
C GLY A 75 33.25 4.16 -21.59
N ASP A 76 32.54 5.25 -21.50
CA ASP A 76 32.84 6.35 -20.60
C ASP A 76 31.94 6.24 -19.35
N TYR A 77 32.55 6.06 -18.22
CA TYR A 77 31.84 5.90 -16.93
C TYR A 77 32.45 6.82 -15.86
N ASP A 78 31.62 7.36 -15.02
CA ASP A 78 32.09 7.89 -13.75
C ASP A 78 32.53 6.73 -12.82
N VAL A 79 33.32 7.07 -11.79
CA VAL A 79 33.95 6.07 -10.91
C VAL A 79 32.92 5.11 -10.28
N GLU A 80 31.79 5.64 -9.80
CA GLU A 80 30.79 4.83 -9.11
C GLU A 80 30.02 3.92 -10.06
N SER A 81 29.55 4.47 -11.17
CA SER A 81 28.84 3.71 -12.21
C SER A 81 29.71 2.63 -12.84
N GLY A 82 31.00 2.90 -13.08
CA GLY A 82 31.93 1.89 -13.61
C GLY A 82 32.20 0.76 -12.63
N LEU A 83 32.33 1.04 -11.33
CA LEU A 83 32.46 0.01 -10.30
C LEU A 83 31.18 -0.82 -10.19
N GLN A 84 30.00 -0.19 -10.22
CA GLN A 84 28.72 -0.90 -10.18
C GLN A 84 28.55 -1.85 -11.36
N GLN A 85 28.91 -1.38 -12.58
CA GLN A 85 28.83 -2.20 -13.80
C GLN A 85 29.78 -3.40 -13.77
N LEU A 86 31.00 -3.24 -13.23
CA LEU A 86 31.94 -4.36 -13.05
C LEU A 86 31.47 -5.39 -12.02
N LEU A 87 30.67 -4.95 -11.03
CA LEU A 87 30.13 -5.78 -9.97
C LEU A 87 28.79 -6.45 -10.34
N ASP A 88 28.23 -6.11 -11.50
CA ASP A 88 26.94 -6.65 -11.93
C ASP A 88 26.96 -8.19 -11.96
N GLY A 89 25.95 -8.82 -11.34
CA GLY A 89 25.85 -10.27 -11.19
C GLY A 89 26.82 -10.89 -10.17
N SER A 90 27.69 -10.11 -9.52
CA SER A 90 28.67 -10.64 -8.54
C SER A 90 28.10 -10.83 -7.12
N GLY A 91 26.95 -10.21 -6.81
CA GLY A 91 26.39 -10.16 -5.45
C GLY A 91 27.20 -9.27 -4.50
N LEU A 92 27.97 -8.32 -5.04
CA LEU A 92 28.73 -7.33 -4.28
C LEU A 92 28.29 -5.92 -4.64
N GLN A 93 28.42 -5.00 -3.69
CA GLN A 93 28.21 -3.56 -3.90
C GLN A 93 29.44 -2.78 -3.48
N VAL A 94 29.56 -1.58 -4.05
CA VAL A 94 30.62 -0.64 -3.70
C VAL A 94 30.14 0.34 -2.65
N LYS A 95 31.00 0.68 -1.69
CA LYS A 95 30.73 1.66 -0.64
C LYS A 95 31.85 2.70 -0.58
N PRO A 96 31.53 4.00 -0.68
CA PRO A 96 32.51 5.06 -0.55
C PRO A 96 33.01 5.17 0.91
N LEU A 97 34.33 5.26 1.07
CA LEU A 97 34.98 5.54 2.35
C LEU A 97 35.42 7.01 2.49
N GLY A 98 35.22 7.82 1.44
CA GLY A 98 35.73 9.18 1.34
C GLY A 98 37.18 9.24 0.79
N ASN A 99 37.68 10.46 0.50
CA ASN A 99 39.04 10.69 -0.02
C ASN A 99 39.40 9.79 -1.23
N ASN A 100 38.50 9.64 -2.19
CA ASN A 100 38.70 8.83 -3.39
C ASN A 100 38.98 7.34 -3.10
N SER A 101 38.48 6.85 -1.95
CA SER A 101 38.64 5.48 -1.48
C SER A 101 37.32 4.76 -1.41
N TRP A 102 37.33 3.49 -1.80
CA TRP A 102 36.14 2.65 -1.92
C TRP A 102 36.41 1.28 -1.30
N THR A 103 35.37 0.62 -0.82
CA THR A 103 35.43 -0.77 -0.37
C THR A 103 34.29 -1.59 -0.98
N LEU A 104 34.47 -2.92 -1.00
CA LEU A 104 33.42 -3.84 -1.38
C LEU A 104 32.79 -4.44 -0.14
N GLU A 105 31.46 -4.54 -0.17
CA GLU A 105 30.70 -5.32 0.79
C GLU A 105 29.73 -6.23 0.03
N PRO A 106 29.27 -7.33 0.62
CA PRO A 106 28.19 -8.10 0.02
C PRO A 106 27.04 -7.15 -0.30
N ALA A 107 26.55 -7.19 -1.55
CA ALA A 107 25.33 -6.49 -1.86
C ALA A 107 24.26 -7.01 -0.88
N PRO A 108 23.45 -6.13 -0.26
CA PRO A 108 22.30 -6.63 0.47
C PRO A 108 21.62 -7.59 -0.48
N ALA A 109 21.38 -8.83 -0.02
CA ALA A 109 20.57 -9.77 -0.78
C ALA A 109 19.41 -8.98 -1.32
N PRO A 110 19.06 -9.05 -2.63
CA PRO A 110 17.92 -8.33 -3.15
C PRO A 110 16.85 -8.57 -2.11
N LYS A 111 16.37 -7.50 -1.45
CA LYS A 111 15.34 -7.64 -0.43
C LYS A 111 14.27 -8.40 -1.16
N GLU A 112 14.22 -9.73 -0.93
CA GLU A 112 13.11 -10.53 -1.38
C GLU A 112 11.95 -9.77 -0.77
N ASP A 113 11.18 -9.12 -1.63
CA ASP A 113 10.08 -8.26 -1.23
C ASP A 113 9.33 -9.03 -0.19
N ALA A 114 9.21 -8.49 1.00
CA ALA A 114 8.67 -9.16 2.17
C ALA A 114 7.46 -9.95 1.70
N LEU A 115 7.54 -11.27 1.74
CA LEU A 115 6.62 -12.17 1.05
C LEU A 115 5.21 -11.89 1.56
N THR A 116 4.47 -11.12 0.80
CA THR A 116 3.10 -10.77 1.12
C THR A 116 2.28 -12.05 1.08
N VAL A 117 1.55 -12.30 2.16
CA VAL A 117 0.59 -13.42 2.24
C VAL A 117 -0.61 -13.04 1.39
N VAL A 118 -0.50 -13.18 0.10
CA VAL A 118 -1.61 -12.92 -0.83
C VAL A 118 -1.96 -14.20 -1.54
N GLY A 119 -3.24 -14.52 -1.57
CA GLY A 119 -3.74 -15.44 -2.57
C GLY A 119 -3.54 -14.81 -3.93
N ASP A 120 -2.64 -15.37 -4.70
CA ASP A 120 -2.00 -14.85 -5.91
C ASP A 120 -2.92 -14.61 -7.12
N TRP A 121 -4.06 -13.91 -6.92
CA TRP A 121 -4.92 -13.53 -8.05
C TRP A 121 -4.44 -12.26 -8.74
N LEU A 122 -3.82 -11.38 -7.99
CA LEU A 122 -3.30 -10.12 -8.49
C LEU A 122 -1.77 -10.06 -8.36
N GLY A 123 -1.12 -11.20 -8.01
CA GLY A 123 0.28 -11.22 -7.64
C GLY A 123 0.51 -10.51 -6.31
N ASP A 124 1.77 -10.29 -5.99
CA ASP A 124 2.18 -9.62 -4.76
C ASP A 124 2.11 -8.09 -4.89
N ALA A 125 1.35 -7.56 -5.87
CA ALA A 125 1.36 -6.16 -6.25
C ALA A 125 2.77 -5.61 -6.53
N ARG A 126 3.61 -6.42 -7.17
CA ARG A 126 5.00 -6.06 -7.50
C ARG A 126 5.04 -4.91 -8.49
N GLU A 127 6.12 -4.17 -8.49
CA GLU A 127 6.27 -3.01 -9.36
C GLU A 127 6.14 -3.37 -10.85
N ASN A 128 6.67 -4.51 -11.26
CA ASN A 128 6.60 -5.00 -12.64
C ASN A 128 5.24 -5.55 -13.05
N ASP A 129 4.40 -5.96 -12.11
CA ASP A 129 3.08 -6.54 -12.38
C ASP A 129 2.15 -5.60 -13.16
N VAL A 130 2.35 -4.27 -13.01
CA VAL A 130 1.60 -3.26 -13.76
C VAL A 130 1.91 -3.32 -15.25
N PHE A 131 3.18 -3.52 -15.61
CA PHE A 131 3.65 -3.58 -17.00
C PHE A 131 3.38 -4.94 -17.65
N GLU A 132 3.38 -6.01 -16.88
CA GLU A 132 3.13 -7.37 -17.35
C GLU A 132 1.64 -7.68 -17.48
N HIS A 133 0.77 -6.87 -16.87
CA HIS A 133 -0.66 -7.08 -16.90
C HIS A 133 -1.27 -6.71 -18.27
N ALA A 134 -1.92 -7.65 -18.93
CA ALA A 134 -2.67 -7.41 -20.16
C ALA A 134 -3.95 -6.61 -19.87
N GLY A 135 -3.84 -5.30 -19.73
CA GLY A 135 -4.96 -4.42 -19.43
C GLY A 135 -4.54 -3.22 -18.59
N ALA A 136 -5.51 -2.45 -18.11
CA ALA A 136 -5.24 -1.30 -17.27
C ALA A 136 -5.18 -1.73 -15.80
N ARG A 137 -4.00 -1.66 -15.21
CA ARG A 137 -3.73 -1.93 -13.79
C ARG A 137 -2.95 -0.78 -13.20
N ASP A 138 -3.27 -0.40 -11.98
CA ASP A 138 -2.55 0.59 -11.19
C ASP A 138 -2.32 0.03 -9.80
N VAL A 139 -1.10 0.18 -9.30
CA VAL A 139 -0.72 -0.18 -7.92
C VAL A 139 -0.23 1.09 -7.26
N ILE A 140 -0.90 1.51 -6.18
CA ILE A 140 -0.44 2.59 -5.32
C ILE A 140 0.12 1.96 -4.06
N ARG A 141 1.39 2.21 -3.78
CA ARG A 141 2.10 1.65 -2.63
C ARG A 141 2.02 2.56 -1.42
N ARG A 142 2.30 1.99 -0.24
CA ARG A 142 2.34 2.71 1.03
C ARG A 142 3.20 3.98 0.98
N GLU A 143 4.36 3.90 0.38
CA GLU A 143 5.25 5.06 0.22
C GLU A 143 4.65 6.19 -0.61
N ASP A 144 3.81 5.88 -1.60
CA ASP A 144 3.16 6.89 -2.44
C ASP A 144 2.04 7.61 -1.69
N PHE A 145 1.20 6.90 -0.93
CA PHE A 145 0.20 7.60 -0.13
C PHE A 145 0.81 8.32 1.08
N ALA A 146 1.91 7.83 1.64
CA ALA A 146 2.66 8.56 2.67
C ALA A 146 3.24 9.88 2.14
N LYS A 147 3.88 9.88 0.95
CA LYS A 147 4.40 11.10 0.29
C LYS A 147 3.30 12.12 -0.01
N THR A 148 2.08 11.68 -0.21
CA THR A 148 0.96 12.54 -0.60
C THR A 148 0.18 13.09 0.58
N GLY A 149 0.48 12.67 1.80
CA GLY A 149 -0.25 13.07 3.01
C GLY A 149 -1.70 12.59 3.03
N ALA A 150 -2.01 11.49 2.32
CA ALA A 150 -3.35 10.92 2.34
C ALA A 150 -3.63 10.28 3.71
N THR A 151 -4.70 10.69 4.36
CA THR A 151 -5.12 10.22 5.68
C THR A 151 -6.26 9.21 5.61
N THR A 152 -6.93 9.15 4.45
CA THR A 152 -8.08 8.27 4.23
C THR A 152 -7.92 7.42 2.98
N MET A 153 -8.50 6.22 3.00
CA MET A 153 -8.56 5.33 1.84
C MET A 153 -9.20 6.00 0.62
N ARG A 154 -10.19 6.85 0.84
CA ARG A 154 -10.86 7.63 -0.20
C ARG A 154 -9.91 8.56 -0.94
N GLU A 155 -9.04 9.26 -0.22
CA GLU A 155 -8.06 10.16 -0.82
C GLU A 155 -7.07 9.39 -1.70
N VAL A 156 -6.65 8.22 -1.27
CA VAL A 156 -5.78 7.35 -2.07
C VAL A 156 -6.51 6.88 -3.34
N LEU A 157 -7.74 6.39 -3.21
CA LEU A 157 -8.53 5.91 -4.35
C LEU A 157 -8.78 7.02 -5.40
N ASN A 158 -9.01 8.26 -4.97
CA ASN A 158 -9.20 9.40 -5.89
C ASN A 158 -7.95 9.79 -6.68
N ARG A 159 -6.78 9.26 -6.35
CA ARG A 159 -5.53 9.47 -7.10
C ARG A 159 -5.37 8.49 -8.27
N ILE A 160 -6.17 7.42 -8.28
CA ILE A 160 -6.12 6.41 -9.34
C ILE A 160 -6.90 6.93 -10.55
N PRO A 161 -6.27 7.01 -11.73
CA PRO A 161 -6.93 7.47 -12.94
C PRO A 161 -8.21 6.68 -13.23
N GLY A 162 -9.32 7.39 -13.41
CA GLY A 162 -10.63 6.78 -13.70
C GLY A 162 -11.34 6.15 -12.51
N VAL A 163 -10.84 6.32 -11.29
CA VAL A 163 -11.55 6.01 -10.03
C VAL A 163 -12.10 7.30 -9.45
N SER A 164 -13.35 7.28 -9.01
CA SER A 164 -14.00 8.37 -8.28
C SER A 164 -14.55 7.84 -6.97
N ALA A 165 -14.05 8.36 -5.87
CA ALA A 165 -14.44 8.01 -4.50
C ALA A 165 -15.02 9.24 -3.79
N PRO A 166 -16.32 9.56 -4.00
CA PRO A 166 -16.95 10.71 -3.40
C PRO A 166 -17.17 10.53 -1.89
N GLU A 167 -17.18 11.63 -1.18
CA GLU A 167 -17.46 11.65 0.25
C GLU A 167 -18.91 11.28 0.56
N ASN A 168 -19.85 11.84 -0.19
CA ASN A 168 -21.28 11.58 0.00
C ASN A 168 -21.70 10.30 -0.73
N ASN A 169 -22.35 9.41 0.00
CA ASN A 169 -22.78 8.10 -0.51
C ASN A 169 -24.31 7.90 -0.52
N GLY A 170 -25.08 8.92 -0.21
CA GLY A 170 -26.55 8.83 -0.15
C GLY A 170 -27.10 7.98 1.01
N THR A 171 -26.24 7.38 1.84
CA THR A 171 -26.62 6.69 3.09
C THR A 171 -26.17 7.44 4.34
N GLY A 172 -25.61 8.62 4.16
CA GLY A 172 -24.90 9.39 5.17
C GLY A 172 -23.38 9.22 5.01
N SER A 173 -22.63 10.28 5.28
CA SER A 173 -21.18 10.24 5.28
C SER A 173 -20.71 9.70 6.63
N HIS A 174 -19.96 8.62 6.63
CA HIS A 174 -19.28 8.09 7.80
C HIS A 174 -18.06 7.26 7.38
N ASP A 175 -17.05 7.21 8.24
CA ASP A 175 -15.75 6.62 7.92
C ASP A 175 -15.76 5.09 7.75
N LEU A 176 -16.80 4.42 8.21
CA LEU A 176 -16.93 2.97 8.06
C LEU A 176 -17.41 2.55 6.68
N ALA A 177 -17.92 3.49 5.86
CA ALA A 177 -18.39 3.19 4.52
C ALA A 177 -17.35 3.59 3.47
N MET A 178 -17.35 2.86 2.38
CA MET A 178 -16.52 3.19 1.23
C MET A 178 -17.36 3.25 -0.03
N ASN A 179 -17.20 4.34 -0.75
CA ASN A 179 -17.84 4.57 -2.03
C ASN A 179 -16.76 4.83 -3.07
N PHE A 180 -16.78 4.07 -4.14
CA PHE A 180 -16.00 4.39 -5.32
C PHE A 180 -16.63 3.78 -6.56
N GLY A 181 -16.46 4.46 -7.66
CA GLY A 181 -16.82 3.99 -9.00
C GLY A 181 -15.60 4.01 -9.90
N ILE A 182 -15.49 3.04 -10.79
CA ILE A 182 -14.42 2.94 -11.77
C ILE A 182 -15.02 3.22 -13.15
N ARG A 183 -14.33 4.03 -13.96
CA ARG A 183 -14.74 4.39 -15.33
C ARG A 183 -16.15 5.02 -15.39
N GLY A 184 -16.45 5.92 -14.46
CA GLY A 184 -17.73 6.66 -14.43
C GLY A 184 -18.94 5.86 -13.94
N LEU A 185 -18.76 4.65 -13.45
CA LEU A 185 -19.83 3.87 -12.85
C LEU A 185 -20.27 4.48 -11.51
N ASN A 186 -21.53 4.24 -11.15
CA ASN A 186 -22.09 4.75 -9.91
C ASN A 186 -21.25 4.31 -8.70
N PRO A 187 -20.70 5.26 -7.92
CA PRO A 187 -19.78 4.97 -6.82
C PRO A 187 -20.47 4.39 -5.58
N ARG A 188 -21.80 4.41 -5.51
CA ARG A 188 -22.52 4.04 -4.30
C ARG A 188 -22.15 2.64 -3.83
N LEU A 189 -21.51 2.58 -2.66
CA LEU A 189 -21.08 1.36 -1.97
C LEU A 189 -20.24 0.42 -2.84
N ALA A 190 -19.54 0.95 -3.84
CA ALA A 190 -18.71 0.23 -4.79
C ALA A 190 -19.38 -0.99 -5.47
N SER A 191 -20.71 -0.94 -5.64
CA SER A 191 -21.57 -2.08 -6.02
C SER A 191 -21.30 -2.66 -7.42
N ARG A 192 -20.45 -2.02 -8.22
CA ARG A 192 -20.09 -2.44 -9.58
C ARG A 192 -18.64 -2.92 -9.72
N SER A 193 -17.96 -3.09 -8.59
CA SER A 193 -16.56 -3.53 -8.55
C SER A 193 -16.41 -4.73 -7.63
N THR A 194 -15.51 -5.65 -7.97
CA THR A 194 -15.07 -6.69 -7.05
C THR A 194 -14.08 -6.07 -6.07
N VAL A 195 -14.29 -6.25 -4.78
CA VAL A 195 -13.44 -5.70 -3.72
C VAL A 195 -12.87 -6.83 -2.89
N LEU A 196 -11.56 -6.85 -2.80
CA LEU A 196 -10.79 -7.87 -2.12
C LEU A 196 -9.87 -7.24 -1.06
N MET A 197 -9.47 -8.03 -0.07
CA MET A 197 -8.37 -7.77 0.84
C MET A 197 -7.50 -9.03 0.88
N ASP A 198 -6.26 -8.93 0.48
CA ASP A 198 -5.36 -10.07 0.25
C ASP A 198 -6.03 -11.19 -0.58
N GLY A 199 -6.74 -10.83 -1.65
CA GLY A 199 -7.49 -11.74 -2.50
C GLY A 199 -8.81 -12.25 -1.92
N ILE A 200 -9.09 -12.03 -0.64
CA ILE A 200 -10.30 -12.46 0.06
C ILE A 200 -11.42 -11.45 -0.16
N PRO A 201 -12.62 -11.87 -0.57
CA PRO A 201 -13.74 -10.96 -0.76
C PRO A 201 -14.06 -10.13 0.50
N VAL A 202 -14.10 -8.82 0.34
CA VAL A 202 -14.63 -7.92 1.38
C VAL A 202 -16.17 -8.07 1.41
N PRO A 203 -16.83 -7.84 2.55
CA PRO A 203 -18.20 -8.31 2.82
C PRO A 203 -19.18 -8.08 1.68
N PHE A 204 -19.92 -9.13 1.33
CA PHE A 204 -21.06 -9.07 0.42
C PHE A 204 -22.31 -8.64 1.21
N ALA A 205 -23.18 -7.86 0.57
CA ALA A 205 -24.53 -7.71 1.03
C ALA A 205 -25.34 -9.01 0.83
N PRO A 206 -26.51 -9.13 1.47
CA PRO A 206 -27.39 -10.30 1.32
C PRO A 206 -27.81 -10.62 -0.13
N TYR A 207 -27.57 -9.70 -1.06
CA TYR A 207 -27.90 -9.85 -2.48
C TYR A 207 -26.72 -10.22 -3.36
N GLY A 208 -25.62 -10.70 -2.79
CA GLY A 208 -24.41 -11.06 -3.54
C GLY A 208 -23.64 -9.89 -4.15
N GLN A 209 -23.98 -8.67 -3.77
CA GLN A 209 -23.30 -7.46 -4.23
C GLN A 209 -22.30 -6.98 -3.18
N PRO A 210 -21.11 -6.55 -3.56
CA PRO A 210 -20.25 -5.83 -2.64
C PRO A 210 -21.01 -4.56 -2.19
N GLN A 211 -21.26 -4.48 -0.92
CA GLN A 211 -21.84 -3.27 -0.31
C GLN A 211 -20.91 -2.81 0.79
N LEU A 212 -20.08 -1.85 0.46
CA LEU A 212 -19.13 -1.25 1.38
C LEU A 212 -19.78 -0.21 2.30
N SER A 213 -20.99 -0.49 2.79
CA SER A 213 -21.53 0.23 3.94
C SER A 213 -20.75 -0.05 5.23
N LEU A 214 -20.03 -1.15 5.25
CA LEU A 214 -18.94 -1.44 6.16
C LEU A 214 -17.74 -1.85 5.32
N ALA A 215 -16.68 -1.04 5.32
CA ALA A 215 -15.40 -1.31 4.67
C ALA A 215 -14.34 -1.56 5.75
N PRO A 216 -14.14 -2.82 6.16
CA PRO A 216 -13.23 -3.17 7.26
C PRO A 216 -11.77 -3.19 6.79
N VAL A 217 -11.32 -2.05 6.29
CA VAL A 217 -9.97 -1.81 5.79
C VAL A 217 -9.46 -0.47 6.31
N SER A 218 -8.37 -0.49 7.04
CA SER A 218 -7.72 0.71 7.59
C SER A 218 -6.42 0.99 6.84
N LEU A 219 -6.22 2.24 6.40
CA LEU A 219 -5.07 2.64 5.59
C LEU A 219 -3.73 2.31 6.27
N GLY A 220 -3.66 2.45 7.60
CA GLY A 220 -2.46 2.12 8.39
C GLY A 220 -2.00 0.67 8.30
N ASN A 221 -2.92 -0.26 8.03
CA ASN A 221 -2.64 -1.68 7.88
C ASN A 221 -2.36 -2.10 6.42
N MET A 222 -2.44 -1.17 5.45
CA MET A 222 -2.25 -1.48 4.03
C MET A 222 -0.84 -1.16 3.57
N ASP A 223 -0.34 -1.98 2.66
CA ASP A 223 0.93 -1.82 1.97
C ASP A 223 0.74 -1.32 0.54
N ALA A 224 -0.33 -1.77 -0.09
CA ALA A 224 -0.68 -1.32 -1.44
C ALA A 224 -2.19 -1.38 -1.69
N ILE A 225 -2.63 -0.62 -2.69
CA ILE A 225 -3.96 -0.72 -3.30
C ILE A 225 -3.75 -1.06 -4.76
N ASP A 226 -4.22 -2.22 -5.16
CA ASP A 226 -4.08 -2.74 -6.52
C ASP A 226 -5.43 -2.68 -7.23
N VAL A 227 -5.48 -1.97 -8.36
CA VAL A 227 -6.70 -1.74 -9.10
C VAL A 227 -6.56 -2.23 -10.53
N VAL A 228 -7.33 -3.26 -10.87
CA VAL A 228 -7.47 -3.75 -12.25
C VAL A 228 -8.76 -3.18 -12.85
N ARG A 229 -8.67 -2.49 -13.97
CA ARG A 229 -9.78 -1.82 -14.63
C ARG A 229 -10.17 -2.54 -15.92
N GLY A 230 -11.45 -2.90 -16.04
CA GLY A 230 -12.02 -3.45 -17.28
C GLY A 230 -12.11 -4.97 -17.33
N GLY A 231 -12.23 -5.53 -18.55
CA GLY A 231 -12.60 -6.91 -18.81
C GLY A 231 -11.62 -7.99 -18.34
N GLY A 232 -10.32 -7.66 -18.13
CA GLY A 232 -9.34 -8.57 -17.54
C GLY A 232 -9.64 -8.96 -16.09
N ALA A 233 -10.58 -8.24 -15.47
CA ALA A 233 -11.00 -8.47 -14.10
C ALA A 233 -11.93 -9.69 -13.90
N VAL A 234 -12.48 -10.28 -14.96
CA VAL A 234 -13.45 -11.41 -14.87
C VAL A 234 -12.90 -12.59 -14.07
N ARG A 235 -11.63 -12.88 -14.19
CA ARG A 235 -10.96 -13.97 -13.46
C ARG A 235 -10.95 -13.78 -11.93
N TYR A 236 -11.21 -12.55 -11.45
CA TYR A 236 -11.17 -12.23 -10.02
C TYR A 236 -12.53 -12.33 -9.32
N GLY A 237 -13.57 -12.68 -10.04
CA GLY A 237 -14.88 -12.93 -9.48
C GLY A 237 -16.02 -12.23 -10.22
N PRO A 238 -17.25 -12.46 -9.80
CA PRO A 238 -18.42 -11.82 -10.38
C PRO A 238 -18.46 -10.33 -10.05
N GLN A 239 -19.24 -9.57 -10.83
CA GLN A 239 -19.52 -8.14 -10.62
C GLN A 239 -18.33 -7.19 -10.83
N SER A 240 -17.32 -7.61 -11.58
CA SER A 240 -16.14 -6.83 -11.94
C SER A 240 -16.36 -5.89 -13.14
N VAL A 241 -17.59 -5.38 -13.36
CA VAL A 241 -17.90 -4.51 -14.50
C VAL A 241 -17.03 -3.26 -14.54
N GLY A 242 -16.80 -2.64 -13.39
CA GLY A 242 -15.87 -1.51 -13.22
C GLY A 242 -14.42 -1.97 -13.15
N GLY A 243 -14.19 -3.11 -12.53
CA GLY A 243 -12.86 -3.64 -12.25
C GLY A 243 -12.79 -4.34 -10.90
N VAL A 244 -11.56 -4.58 -10.47
CA VAL A 244 -11.22 -5.17 -9.16
C VAL A 244 -10.37 -4.20 -8.37
N VAL A 245 -10.65 -4.06 -7.10
CA VAL A 245 -9.78 -3.37 -6.13
C VAL A 245 -9.36 -4.38 -5.08
N ASN A 246 -8.06 -4.60 -4.95
CA ASN A 246 -7.48 -5.45 -3.92
C ASN A 246 -6.67 -4.59 -2.94
N PHE A 247 -7.05 -4.60 -1.69
CA PHE A 247 -6.31 -4.01 -0.59
C PHE A 247 -5.27 -5.00 -0.11
N VAL A 248 -4.00 -4.67 -0.29
CA VAL A 248 -2.88 -5.51 0.10
C VAL A 248 -2.43 -5.09 1.49
N THR A 249 -2.50 -6.01 2.45
CA THR A 249 -2.08 -5.73 3.83
C THR A 249 -0.56 -5.74 3.96
N ARG A 250 -0.03 -5.04 4.96
CA ARG A 250 1.40 -4.95 5.22
C ARG A 250 2.06 -6.32 5.31
N ALA A 251 3.21 -6.44 4.67
CA ALA A 251 4.00 -7.66 4.66
C ALA A 251 4.63 -7.95 6.03
N ILE A 252 4.94 -9.21 6.31
CA ILE A 252 5.75 -9.60 7.47
C ILE A 252 7.20 -9.20 7.20
N PRO A 253 7.85 -8.40 8.07
CA PRO A 253 9.24 -7.99 7.86
C PRO A 253 10.20 -9.18 7.87
N GLN A 254 11.32 -9.06 7.15
CA GLN A 254 12.40 -10.04 7.24
C GLN A 254 13.09 -9.93 8.61
N ASP A 255 13.53 -8.74 8.97
CA ASP A 255 14.12 -8.48 10.28
C ASP A 255 13.05 -8.14 11.31
N PHE A 256 13.30 -8.47 12.57
CA PHE A 256 12.41 -8.03 13.65
C PHE A 256 12.40 -6.50 13.73
N GLY A 257 11.21 -5.94 13.68
CA GLY A 257 11.00 -4.49 13.75
C GLY A 257 9.71 -4.10 14.44
N ILE A 258 9.72 -2.85 14.91
CA ILE A 258 8.56 -2.18 15.47
C ILE A 258 8.40 -0.85 14.74
N GLU A 259 7.23 -0.61 14.19
CA GLU A 259 6.86 0.67 13.59
C GLU A 259 5.60 1.18 14.28
N ALA A 260 5.65 2.40 14.79
CA ALA A 260 4.51 3.06 15.41
C ALA A 260 4.36 4.47 14.83
N GLY A 261 3.11 4.89 14.65
CA GLY A 261 2.78 6.21 14.12
C GLY A 261 1.51 6.75 14.74
N VAL A 262 1.45 8.07 14.87
CA VAL A 262 0.25 8.80 15.25
C VAL A 262 0.03 9.89 14.21
N GLU A 263 -1.16 9.97 13.69
CA GLU A 263 -1.58 10.97 12.71
C GLU A 263 -2.78 11.72 13.25
N GLY A 264 -2.72 13.05 13.20
CA GLY A 264 -3.77 13.93 13.70
C GLY A 264 -4.38 14.76 12.58
N GLN A 265 -5.71 14.77 12.49
CA GLN A 265 -6.46 15.64 11.60
C GLN A 265 -7.22 16.69 12.41
N LEU A 266 -6.96 17.95 12.12
CA LEU A 266 -7.61 19.09 12.75
C LEU A 266 -8.48 19.83 11.73
N SER A 267 -9.71 20.12 12.11
CA SER A 267 -10.61 20.99 11.34
C SER A 267 -10.72 22.35 12.05
N PRO A 268 -9.92 23.35 11.66
CA PRO A 268 -9.82 24.62 12.39
C PRO A 268 -11.13 25.44 12.38
N THR A 269 -12.06 25.08 11.51
CA THR A 269 -13.38 25.72 11.40
C THR A 269 -14.51 24.86 11.97
N SER A 270 -14.19 23.80 12.69
CA SER A 270 -15.14 22.87 13.31
C SER A 270 -15.79 23.48 14.55
N SER A 271 -17.07 23.15 14.79
CA SER A 271 -17.73 23.35 16.09
C SER A 271 -17.22 22.36 17.15
N GLN A 272 -16.55 21.29 16.73
CA GLN A 272 -16.00 20.23 17.58
C GLN A 272 -14.50 20.48 17.82
N ASN A 273 -14.10 20.44 19.09
CA ASN A 273 -12.69 20.60 19.48
C ASN A 273 -11.95 19.27 19.61
N ASN A 274 -12.54 18.16 19.13
CA ASN A 274 -11.94 16.84 19.20
C ASN A 274 -11.22 16.54 17.89
N PRO A 275 -9.89 16.55 17.87
CA PRO A 275 -9.14 16.13 16.69
C PRO A 275 -9.46 14.68 16.36
N LYS A 276 -9.40 14.34 15.09
CA LYS A 276 -9.44 12.95 14.64
C LYS A 276 -8.02 12.41 14.62
N GLU A 277 -7.76 11.38 15.41
CA GLU A 277 -6.44 10.78 15.54
C GLU A 277 -6.46 9.35 15.04
N THR A 278 -5.41 8.96 14.33
CA THR A 278 -5.17 7.59 13.89
C THR A 278 -3.85 7.10 14.45
N HIS A 279 -3.90 5.99 15.17
CA HIS A 279 -2.75 5.32 15.78
C HIS A 279 -2.44 4.05 15.00
N ASN A 280 -1.22 3.89 14.56
CA ASN A 280 -0.76 2.73 13.80
C ASN A 280 0.38 2.05 14.54
N LEU A 281 0.34 0.71 14.59
CA LEU A 281 1.40 -0.12 15.15
C LEU A 281 1.62 -1.33 14.25
N MET A 282 2.87 -1.65 14.00
CA MET A 282 3.29 -2.92 13.43
C MET A 282 4.46 -3.46 14.25
N VAL A 283 4.36 -4.72 14.62
CA VAL A 283 5.42 -5.46 15.30
C VAL A 283 5.55 -6.81 14.63
N GLY A 284 6.73 -7.18 14.18
CA GLY A 284 6.91 -8.46 13.53
C GLY A 284 8.31 -8.71 13.03
N GLY A 285 8.53 -9.90 12.50
CA GLY A 285 9.78 -10.34 11.91
C GLY A 285 9.72 -11.79 11.48
N THR A 286 10.77 -12.23 10.81
CA THR A 286 10.96 -13.60 10.32
C THR A 286 12.21 -14.20 10.97
N ALA A 287 12.08 -15.38 11.54
CA ALA A 287 13.19 -16.12 12.12
C ALA A 287 13.92 -16.95 11.06
N ASP A 288 15.16 -17.35 11.35
CA ASP A 288 16.04 -18.14 10.43
C ASP A 288 15.43 -19.49 10.00
N ASN A 289 14.47 -20.02 10.78
CA ASN A 289 13.78 -21.26 10.44
C ASN A 289 12.64 -21.06 9.42
N GLY A 290 12.49 -19.86 8.87
CA GLY A 290 11.46 -19.51 7.90
C GLY A 290 10.08 -19.23 8.51
N PHE A 291 9.95 -19.14 9.85
CA PHE A 291 8.72 -18.71 10.50
C PHE A 291 8.71 -17.20 10.71
N GLY A 292 7.76 -16.52 10.08
CA GLY A 292 7.51 -15.11 10.23
C GLY A 292 6.14 -14.82 10.85
N THR A 293 6.05 -13.74 11.63
CA THR A 293 4.78 -13.25 12.17
C THR A 293 4.77 -11.73 12.28
N ALA A 294 3.60 -11.13 12.11
CA ALA A 294 3.41 -9.69 12.30
C ALA A 294 2.04 -9.41 12.92
N LEU A 295 2.03 -8.54 13.93
CA LEU A 295 0.85 -7.93 14.51
C LEU A 295 0.72 -6.52 13.92
N LEU A 296 -0.43 -6.22 13.33
CA LEU A 296 -0.79 -4.92 12.78
C LEU A 296 -1.97 -4.37 13.56
N TYR A 297 -1.92 -3.09 13.89
CA TYR A 297 -3.03 -2.38 14.50
C TYR A 297 -3.18 -1.01 13.84
N SER A 298 -4.41 -0.64 13.52
CA SER A 298 -4.77 0.71 13.13
C SER A 298 -6.04 1.11 13.86
N GLY A 299 -5.97 2.17 14.65
CA GLY A 299 -7.08 2.67 15.45
C GLY A 299 -7.37 4.14 15.16
N THR A 300 -8.62 4.50 14.89
CA THR A 300 -9.06 5.89 14.67
C THR A 300 -10.03 6.31 15.75
N ARG A 301 -9.86 7.52 16.26
CA ARG A 301 -10.71 8.16 17.27
C ARG A 301 -10.84 9.64 16.96
N GLY A 302 -12.02 10.21 17.21
CA GLY A 302 -12.25 11.64 17.10
C GLY A 302 -13.51 11.99 16.33
N SER A 303 -13.60 13.24 15.88
CA SER A 303 -14.76 13.75 15.15
C SER A 303 -14.33 14.52 13.92
N ASP A 304 -15.16 14.53 12.90
CA ASP A 304 -15.02 15.43 11.77
C ASP A 304 -15.49 16.86 12.14
N TRP A 305 -15.58 17.73 11.17
CA TRP A 305 -15.88 19.16 11.35
C TRP A 305 -17.34 19.46 11.76
N ARG A 306 -18.27 18.49 11.62
CA ARG A 306 -19.68 18.66 11.95
C ARG A 306 -20.04 18.09 13.32
N GLU A 307 -21.14 18.58 13.90
CA GLU A 307 -21.77 17.93 15.04
C GLU A 307 -22.18 16.49 14.69
N HIS A 308 -22.20 15.61 15.67
CA HIS A 308 -22.60 14.21 15.51
C HIS A 308 -21.82 13.49 14.38
N SER A 309 -20.50 13.62 14.40
CA SER A 309 -19.57 13.03 13.42
C SER A 309 -18.45 12.21 14.08
N ALA A 310 -18.66 11.78 15.32
CA ALA A 310 -17.64 10.99 16.03
C ALA A 310 -17.42 9.62 15.38
N THR A 311 -16.16 9.22 15.32
CA THR A 311 -15.72 7.94 14.75
C THR A 311 -14.80 7.22 15.71
N ARG A 312 -15.02 5.90 15.84
CA ARG A 312 -14.16 4.96 16.54
C ARG A 312 -13.94 3.73 15.66
N ILE A 313 -12.69 3.42 15.38
CA ILE A 313 -12.29 2.23 14.62
C ILE A 313 -11.15 1.54 15.35
N ASP A 314 -11.22 0.22 15.43
CA ASP A 314 -10.15 -0.68 15.84
C ASP A 314 -9.99 -1.76 14.78
N ASP A 315 -8.83 -1.86 14.16
CA ASP A 315 -8.51 -2.85 13.13
C ASP A 315 -7.21 -3.58 13.53
N LEU A 316 -7.36 -4.77 14.08
CA LEU A 316 -6.27 -5.62 14.52
C LEU A 316 -6.10 -6.79 13.57
N MET A 317 -4.86 -7.03 13.12
CA MET A 317 -4.51 -8.16 12.26
C MET A 317 -3.32 -8.91 12.81
N LEU A 318 -3.38 -10.24 12.74
CA LEU A 318 -2.24 -11.12 12.99
C LEU A 318 -1.97 -11.91 11.71
N LYS A 319 -0.77 -11.76 11.19
CA LYS A 319 -0.28 -12.49 10.02
C LYS A 319 0.81 -13.47 10.46
N SER A 320 0.82 -14.65 9.86
CA SER A 320 1.92 -15.59 10.02
C SER A 320 2.24 -16.27 8.71
N LYS A 321 3.52 -16.58 8.53
CA LYS A 321 4.06 -17.31 7.39
C LYS A 321 5.03 -18.37 7.90
N TYR A 322 5.03 -19.52 7.28
CA TYR A 322 6.03 -20.53 7.53
C TYR A 322 6.52 -21.12 6.20
N ALA A 323 7.77 -20.85 5.89
CA ALA A 323 8.45 -21.37 4.69
C ALA A 323 9.63 -22.23 5.14
N PRO A 324 9.43 -23.55 5.42
CA PRO A 324 10.49 -24.43 5.88
C PRO A 324 11.58 -24.66 4.82
N ASN A 325 11.27 -24.38 3.57
CA ASN A 325 12.17 -24.43 2.40
C ASN A 325 11.55 -23.62 1.25
N GLU A 326 12.23 -23.53 0.13
CA GLU A 326 11.81 -22.77 -1.06
C GLU A 326 10.58 -23.38 -1.76
N VAL A 327 10.24 -24.63 -1.48
CA VAL A 327 9.15 -25.36 -2.15
C VAL A 327 7.79 -25.15 -1.46
N HIS A 328 7.79 -25.05 -0.14
CA HIS A 328 6.57 -25.05 0.66
C HIS A 328 6.41 -23.74 1.43
N THR A 329 5.27 -23.08 1.27
CA THR A 329 4.92 -21.92 2.07
C THR A 329 3.51 -22.07 2.63
N PHE A 330 3.38 -21.88 3.94
CA PHE A 330 2.10 -21.79 4.65
C PHE A 330 1.90 -20.37 5.10
N ASN A 331 0.68 -19.89 5.07
CA ASN A 331 0.35 -18.55 5.51
C ASN A 331 -0.98 -18.48 6.24
N SER A 332 -1.15 -17.50 7.10
CA SER A 332 -2.40 -17.24 7.80
C SER A 332 -2.63 -15.75 8.00
N LEU A 333 -3.89 -15.36 8.01
CA LEU A 333 -4.34 -14.03 8.37
C LEU A 333 -5.55 -14.14 9.28
N LEU A 334 -5.45 -13.49 10.45
CA LEU A 334 -6.58 -13.26 11.35
C LEU A 334 -6.83 -11.76 11.41
N GLN A 335 -8.10 -11.33 11.33
CA GLN A 335 -8.49 -9.94 11.52
C GLN A 335 -9.66 -9.84 12.51
N TYR A 336 -9.57 -8.86 13.37
CA TYR A 336 -10.67 -8.37 14.17
C TYR A 336 -10.83 -6.87 13.91
N TYR A 337 -11.92 -6.49 13.28
CA TYR A 337 -12.30 -5.10 13.00
C TYR A 337 -13.55 -4.76 13.80
N ASP A 338 -13.55 -3.64 14.51
CA ASP A 338 -14.68 -3.08 15.23
C ASP A 338 -14.73 -1.57 14.98
N GLY A 339 -15.86 -1.08 14.51
CA GLY A 339 -16.02 0.33 14.17
C GLY A 339 -17.40 0.85 14.50
N GLU A 340 -17.44 2.12 14.88
CA GLU A 340 -18.66 2.90 15.17
C GLU A 340 -18.48 4.31 14.65
N ALA A 341 -19.54 4.87 14.03
CA ALA A 341 -19.54 6.23 13.53
C ALA A 341 -20.92 6.86 13.66
N ASP A 342 -20.94 8.08 14.14
CA ASP A 342 -22.09 8.95 14.10
C ASP A 342 -22.30 9.51 12.69
N MET A 343 -23.54 9.78 12.33
CA MET A 343 -23.90 10.24 10.98
C MET A 343 -24.68 11.55 11.06
N PRO A 344 -24.06 12.69 10.73
CA PRO A 344 -24.69 14.01 10.90
C PRO A 344 -25.85 14.29 9.94
N GLY A 345 -26.09 13.44 8.94
CA GLY A 345 -27.09 13.66 7.91
C GLY A 345 -26.71 14.69 6.85
N GLY A 346 -27.48 14.77 5.78
CA GLY A 346 -27.29 15.75 4.72
C GLY A 346 -27.86 17.12 5.11
N LEU A 347 -27.21 18.21 4.66
CA LEU A 347 -27.72 19.56 4.79
C LEU A 347 -28.40 20.00 3.49
N SER A 348 -29.57 20.61 3.60
CA SER A 348 -30.11 21.42 2.51
C SER A 348 -29.28 22.70 2.35
N ARG A 349 -29.48 23.42 1.25
CA ARG A 349 -28.82 24.71 1.08
C ARG A 349 -29.19 25.69 2.18
N ALA A 350 -30.45 25.71 2.60
CA ALA A 350 -30.91 26.55 3.68
C ALA A 350 -30.30 26.19 5.04
N ASP A 351 -30.21 24.89 5.34
CA ASP A 351 -29.57 24.40 6.58
C ASP A 351 -28.09 24.76 6.60
N TYR A 352 -27.40 24.60 5.47
CA TYR A 352 -25.98 24.94 5.35
C TYR A 352 -25.72 26.45 5.53
N ASP A 353 -26.58 27.29 4.96
CA ASP A 353 -26.44 28.75 5.08
C ASP A 353 -26.80 29.23 6.49
N ALA A 354 -27.71 28.54 7.20
CA ALA A 354 -28.08 28.84 8.57
C ALA A 354 -26.99 28.38 9.55
N ASP A 355 -26.58 27.14 9.50
CA ASP A 355 -25.51 26.57 10.29
C ASP A 355 -24.90 25.34 9.59
N ARG A 356 -23.68 25.51 9.03
CA ARG A 356 -22.96 24.45 8.33
C ARG A 356 -22.46 23.32 9.23
N TRP A 357 -22.33 23.56 10.52
CA TRP A 357 -21.80 22.58 11.48
C TRP A 357 -22.88 21.69 12.09
N GLN A 358 -24.15 22.07 11.98
CA GLN A 358 -25.26 21.34 12.58
C GLN A 358 -25.40 19.90 12.11
N SER A 359 -25.95 19.04 12.97
CA SER A 359 -26.47 17.73 12.61
C SER A 359 -27.97 17.80 12.35
N THR A 360 -28.40 17.27 11.20
CA THR A 360 -29.83 17.08 10.89
C THR A 360 -30.34 15.71 11.28
N ARG A 361 -29.48 14.85 11.80
CA ARG A 361 -29.75 13.45 12.17
C ARG A 361 -29.04 13.10 13.49
N PRO A 362 -29.45 13.68 14.63
CA PRO A 362 -28.71 13.53 15.89
C PRO A 362 -28.75 12.12 16.51
N TYR A 363 -29.57 11.22 15.98
CA TYR A 363 -29.64 9.83 16.45
C TYR A 363 -29.11 8.82 15.44
N ASP A 364 -28.74 9.25 14.24
CA ASP A 364 -28.21 8.35 13.24
C ASP A 364 -26.78 7.92 13.61
N ARG A 365 -26.60 6.61 13.76
CA ARG A 365 -25.33 6.00 14.13
C ARG A 365 -25.17 4.67 13.42
N PHE A 366 -23.98 4.36 12.98
CA PHE A 366 -23.64 3.10 12.34
C PHE A 366 -22.50 2.40 13.07
N TRP A 367 -22.57 1.09 13.21
CA TRP A 367 -21.49 0.28 13.73
C TRP A 367 -21.36 -1.04 13.00
N GLY A 368 -20.15 -1.59 13.00
CA GLY A 368 -19.90 -2.87 12.38
C GLY A 368 -18.67 -3.56 12.94
N ARG A 369 -18.70 -4.88 12.85
CA ARG A 369 -17.64 -5.76 13.28
C ARG A 369 -17.38 -6.80 12.22
N ARG A 370 -16.09 -7.05 11.93
CA ARG A 370 -15.68 -8.18 11.08
C ARG A 370 -14.70 -9.06 11.84
N LYS A 371 -14.88 -10.36 11.74
CA LYS A 371 -13.88 -11.37 12.08
C LYS A 371 -13.52 -12.11 10.81
N LEU A 372 -12.23 -12.22 10.53
CA LEU A 372 -11.69 -12.96 9.40
C LEU A 372 -10.66 -13.96 9.90
N ALA A 373 -10.70 -15.17 9.37
CA ALA A 373 -9.63 -16.15 9.45
C ALA A 373 -9.36 -16.71 8.06
N SER A 374 -8.10 -16.77 7.66
CA SER A 374 -7.68 -17.43 6.43
C SER A 374 -6.43 -18.27 6.63
N LEU A 375 -6.34 -19.32 5.85
CA LEU A 375 -5.18 -20.20 5.75
C LEU A 375 -4.86 -20.41 4.27
N GLY A 376 -3.58 -20.31 3.93
CA GLY A 376 -3.08 -20.55 2.59
C GLY A 376 -1.91 -21.52 2.59
N TYR A 377 -1.76 -22.22 1.49
CA TYR A 377 -0.62 -23.08 1.21
C TYR A 377 -0.18 -22.89 -0.23
N GLN A 378 1.12 -22.73 -0.42
CA GLN A 378 1.77 -22.68 -1.73
C GLN A 378 2.75 -23.84 -1.83
N PHE A 379 2.71 -24.50 -2.99
CA PHE A 379 3.66 -25.52 -3.41
C PHE A 379 4.29 -25.09 -4.74
N GLN A 380 5.58 -24.83 -4.72
CA GLN A 380 6.34 -24.38 -5.88
C GLN A 380 7.64 -25.19 -5.98
N PRO A 381 7.58 -26.38 -6.61
CA PRO A 381 8.74 -27.29 -6.69
C PRO A 381 9.87 -26.75 -7.58
N ASP A 382 9.54 -25.85 -8.50
CA ASP A 382 10.47 -25.22 -9.45
C ASP A 382 9.92 -23.86 -9.93
N SER A 383 10.65 -23.20 -10.81
CA SER A 383 10.24 -21.91 -11.38
C SER A 383 9.08 -21.99 -12.38
N GLN A 384 8.70 -23.19 -12.82
CA GLN A 384 7.68 -23.40 -13.84
C GLN A 384 6.32 -23.76 -13.26
N HIS A 385 6.29 -24.41 -12.10
CA HIS A 385 5.06 -24.97 -11.53
C HIS A 385 4.74 -24.32 -10.19
N LYS A 386 3.52 -23.80 -10.08
CA LYS A 386 3.04 -23.18 -8.83
C LYS A 386 1.61 -23.65 -8.54
N PHE A 387 1.41 -24.21 -7.37
CA PHE A 387 0.10 -24.55 -6.85
C PHE A 387 -0.17 -23.74 -5.59
N ASN A 388 -1.33 -23.11 -5.53
CA ASN A 388 -1.80 -22.38 -4.37
C ASN A 388 -3.18 -22.87 -3.97
N ILE A 389 -3.45 -22.92 -2.68
CA ILE A 389 -4.79 -23.11 -2.14
C ILE A 389 -5.00 -22.18 -0.97
N GLN A 390 -6.11 -21.45 -0.96
CA GLN A 390 -6.50 -20.58 0.12
C GLN A 390 -7.91 -20.94 0.61
N GLY A 391 -8.06 -21.07 1.92
CA GLY A 391 -9.36 -21.19 2.57
C GLY A 391 -9.59 -19.98 3.48
N PHE A 392 -10.84 -19.49 3.55
CA PHE A 392 -11.19 -18.37 4.42
C PHE A 392 -12.60 -18.49 5.01
N TYR A 393 -12.76 -17.84 6.16
CA TYR A 393 -14.03 -17.65 6.84
C TYR A 393 -14.12 -16.22 7.34
N THR A 394 -15.24 -15.55 7.08
CA THR A 394 -15.52 -14.22 7.62
C THR A 394 -16.89 -14.20 8.27
N GLN A 395 -16.99 -13.51 9.39
CA GLN A 395 -18.25 -13.13 10.01
C GLN A 395 -18.32 -11.60 10.06
N THR A 396 -19.41 -11.05 9.56
CA THR A 396 -19.64 -9.60 9.56
C THR A 396 -20.98 -9.29 10.24
N LEU A 397 -20.91 -8.51 11.31
CA LEU A 397 -22.04 -7.87 11.93
C LEU A 397 -22.02 -6.39 11.51
N ARG A 398 -23.15 -5.87 11.06
CA ARG A 398 -23.34 -4.44 10.90
C ARG A 398 -24.72 -4.05 11.38
N SER A 399 -24.84 -2.87 11.94
CA SER A 399 -26.11 -2.34 12.41
C SER A 399 -26.07 -0.82 12.43
N GLY A 400 -27.21 -0.19 12.67
CA GLY A 400 -27.29 1.26 12.81
C GLY A 400 -28.66 1.68 13.34
N TYR A 401 -28.66 2.82 14.00
CA TYR A 401 -29.87 3.59 14.25
C TYR A 401 -30.05 4.57 13.10
N LEU A 402 -31.23 4.56 12.50
CA LEU A 402 -31.58 5.43 11.38
C LEU A 402 -32.90 6.11 11.65
N GLU A 403 -32.90 7.42 11.62
CA GLU A 403 -34.11 8.23 11.74
C GLU A 403 -34.95 8.16 10.47
N GLN A 404 -36.21 7.79 10.62
CA GLN A 404 -37.20 7.75 9.55
C GLN A 404 -38.45 8.53 10.00
N GLY A 405 -38.44 9.83 9.73
CA GLY A 405 -39.43 10.74 10.23
C GLY A 405 -39.43 10.83 11.76
N LYS A 406 -40.49 10.37 12.43
CA LYS A 406 -40.61 10.35 13.90
C LYS A 406 -40.17 9.02 14.54
N ARG A 407 -39.57 8.13 13.78
CA ARG A 407 -39.15 6.80 14.26
C ARG A 407 -37.64 6.62 14.10
N ILE A 408 -37.05 5.92 15.04
CA ILE A 408 -35.68 5.42 14.95
C ILE A 408 -35.78 3.93 14.64
N THR A 409 -35.13 3.52 13.54
CA THR A 409 -35.10 2.13 13.10
C THR A 409 -33.74 1.53 13.41
N LEU A 410 -33.76 0.37 14.11
CA LEU A 410 -32.57 -0.45 14.27
C LEU A 410 -32.51 -1.48 13.13
N SER A 411 -31.38 -1.57 12.44
CA SER A 411 -31.22 -2.42 11.24
C SER A 411 -30.04 -3.40 11.36
N PRO A 412 -30.12 -4.41 12.24
CA PRO A 412 -29.04 -5.38 12.39
C PRO A 412 -28.93 -6.30 11.17
N ARG A 413 -27.68 -6.57 10.76
CA ARG A 413 -27.32 -7.54 9.73
C ARG A 413 -26.15 -8.36 10.24
N ASN A 414 -26.32 -9.68 10.25
CA ASN A 414 -25.24 -10.61 10.58
C ASN A 414 -25.16 -11.64 9.45
N TYR A 415 -23.99 -11.77 8.86
CA TYR A 415 -23.75 -12.69 7.77
C TYR A 415 -22.32 -13.22 7.84
N TRP A 416 -22.13 -14.37 7.27
CA TRP A 416 -20.84 -15.01 7.17
C TRP A 416 -20.58 -15.45 5.73
N VAL A 417 -19.30 -15.47 5.37
CA VAL A 417 -18.83 -15.93 4.07
C VAL A 417 -17.68 -16.87 4.30
N ARG A 418 -17.69 -17.98 3.59
CA ARG A 418 -16.58 -18.94 3.59
C ARG A 418 -16.25 -19.31 2.16
N GLY A 419 -14.99 -19.57 1.93
CA GLY A 419 -14.56 -19.97 0.58
C GLY A 419 -13.30 -20.79 0.60
N ILE A 420 -13.09 -21.45 -0.52
CA ILE A 420 -11.87 -22.19 -0.82
C ILE A 420 -11.48 -21.94 -2.28
N GLU A 421 -10.19 -21.80 -2.52
CA GLU A 421 -9.68 -21.34 -3.79
C GLU A 421 -8.36 -22.02 -4.17
N PRO A 422 -8.43 -23.23 -4.79
CA PRO A 422 -7.27 -23.88 -5.39
C PRO A 422 -6.92 -23.25 -6.73
N ARG A 423 -5.60 -23.18 -7.01
CA ARG A 423 -5.03 -22.72 -8.28
C ARG A 423 -3.77 -23.45 -8.62
N TYR A 424 -3.58 -23.59 -9.91
CA TYR A 424 -2.34 -24.08 -10.48
C TYR A 424 -1.93 -23.18 -11.64
N SER A 425 -0.68 -22.80 -11.71
CA SER A 425 -0.09 -22.16 -12.87
C SER A 425 1.16 -22.90 -13.33
N GLN A 426 1.38 -22.86 -14.63
CA GLN A 426 2.55 -23.44 -15.28
C GLN A 426 3.11 -22.46 -16.30
N SER A 427 4.39 -22.16 -16.17
CA SER A 427 5.15 -21.35 -17.12
C SER A 427 5.98 -22.26 -18.02
N PHE A 428 6.06 -21.94 -19.33
CA PHE A 428 6.83 -22.71 -20.31
C PHE A 428 7.24 -21.82 -21.49
N MET A 429 8.23 -22.28 -22.23
CA MET A 429 8.72 -21.59 -23.42
C MET A 429 8.20 -22.26 -24.69
N ILE A 430 7.74 -21.46 -25.67
CA ILE A 430 7.48 -21.88 -27.05
C ILE A 430 8.38 -21.03 -27.95
N GLY A 431 9.47 -21.62 -28.41
CA GLY A 431 10.52 -20.85 -29.09
C GLY A 431 11.09 -19.77 -28.17
N PRO A 432 11.19 -18.52 -28.61
CA PRO A 432 11.69 -17.43 -27.78
C PRO A 432 10.63 -16.81 -26.86
N SER A 433 9.39 -17.25 -26.89
CA SER A 433 8.28 -16.63 -26.17
C SER A 433 7.98 -17.39 -24.88
N ALA A 434 7.89 -16.66 -23.76
CA ALA A 434 7.42 -17.18 -22.49
C ALA A 434 5.89 -17.20 -22.45
N HIS A 435 5.34 -18.31 -21.99
CA HIS A 435 3.91 -18.53 -21.84
C HIS A 435 3.58 -18.97 -20.42
N GLU A 436 2.44 -18.57 -19.90
CA GLU A 436 1.88 -19.05 -18.65
C GLU A 436 0.44 -19.51 -18.87
N VAL A 437 0.12 -20.66 -18.31
CA VAL A 437 -1.26 -21.19 -18.25
C VAL A 437 -1.65 -21.35 -16.79
N GLY A 438 -2.75 -20.70 -16.41
CA GLY A 438 -3.32 -20.81 -15.07
C GLY A 438 -4.71 -21.41 -15.09
N VAL A 439 -4.97 -22.32 -14.15
CA VAL A 439 -6.29 -22.89 -13.88
C VAL A 439 -6.61 -22.70 -12.41
N GLY A 440 -7.79 -22.16 -12.14
CA GLY A 440 -8.25 -21.95 -10.78
C GLY A 440 -9.74 -22.21 -10.62
N TYR A 441 -10.12 -22.51 -9.40
CA TYR A 441 -11.51 -22.65 -9.01
C TYR A 441 -11.76 -21.87 -7.72
N ARG A 442 -12.84 -21.12 -7.68
CA ARG A 442 -13.27 -20.39 -6.49
C ARG A 442 -14.66 -20.84 -6.07
N TYR A 443 -14.78 -21.36 -4.86
CA TYR A 443 -16.04 -21.60 -4.19
C TYR A 443 -16.23 -20.60 -3.05
N VAL A 444 -17.35 -19.91 -3.06
CA VAL A 444 -17.75 -18.95 -2.02
C VAL A 444 -19.22 -19.20 -1.68
N ASN A 445 -19.50 -19.30 -0.37
CA ASN A 445 -20.84 -19.48 0.17
C ASN A 445 -21.11 -18.47 1.29
#